data_2ce603c6c5e435bda2e4eb52bc4107cd
#
_entry.id   2ce603c6c5e435bda2e4eb52bc4107cd
#
_cell.length_a   1.000
_cell.length_b   1.000
_cell.length_c   1.000
_cell.angle_alpha   90.00
_cell.angle_beta   90.00
_cell.angle_gamma   90.00
#
_symmetry.space_group_name_H-M   'P 1'
#
loop_
_entity.id
_entity.type
_entity.pdbx_description
1 polymer ?
#
loop_
_entity_poly.entity_id
_entity_poly.type
_entity_poly.pdbx_seq_one_letter_code
_entity_poly.pdbx_strand_id
1 'polypeptide(L)'
;VSERTPVFRNIHLSNITGSDIKQIGYIKGIEEMPVQGLSFSNINMKAEVGFIVDIAEDIRFDNVDFSSQTGSPWQFSKCKQIVLNNVRSKYPVNQQPIVTFEDVDNAIINNCFQMTPVKDFYKANNSHIIEGHNYWKKESFK
;
A
#
# COMPACT_ATOMS: atom_id res chain seq x y z
N VAL A 1 -20.78 17.97 -7.09
CA VAL A 1 -20.54 16.85 -7.99
C VAL A 1 -21.40 17.01 -9.24
N SER A 2 -20.78 16.96 -10.38
CA SER A 2 -21.43 17.07 -11.68
C SER A 2 -21.84 15.68 -12.18
N GLU A 3 -22.92 15.58 -12.95
CA GLU A 3 -23.34 14.32 -13.54
C GLU A 3 -22.26 13.70 -14.44
N ARG A 4 -21.37 14.54 -14.96
CA ARG A 4 -20.30 14.09 -15.84
C ARG A 4 -19.02 13.70 -15.07
N THR A 5 -19.00 13.89 -13.77
CA THR A 5 -17.83 13.50 -12.98
C THR A 5 -17.81 11.99 -12.85
N PRO A 6 -16.76 11.31 -13.33
CA PRO A 6 -16.70 9.85 -13.19
C PRO A 6 -16.54 9.45 -11.74
N VAL A 7 -17.25 8.40 -11.35
CA VAL A 7 -17.13 7.81 -10.02
C VAL A 7 -16.40 6.48 -10.16
N PHE A 8 -15.24 6.36 -9.53
CA PHE A 8 -14.46 5.14 -9.53
C PHE A 8 -14.73 4.38 -8.25
N ARG A 9 -15.40 3.26 -8.38
CA ARG A 9 -15.70 2.38 -7.24
C ARG A 9 -15.81 0.94 -7.70
N ASN A 10 -15.58 0.02 -6.74
CA ASN A 10 -15.76 -1.40 -6.94
C ASN A 10 -14.89 -1.95 -8.09
N ILE A 11 -13.63 -1.50 -8.14
CA ILE A 11 -12.66 -1.97 -9.12
C ILE A 11 -11.82 -3.07 -8.47
N HIS A 12 -11.68 -4.19 -9.17
CA HIS A 12 -10.89 -5.31 -8.70
C HIS A 12 -9.82 -5.66 -9.74
N LEU A 13 -8.56 -5.69 -9.31
CA LEU A 13 -7.42 -6.09 -10.15
C LEU A 13 -6.73 -7.28 -9.52
N SER A 14 -6.42 -8.30 -10.33
CA SER A 14 -5.79 -9.50 -9.83
C SER A 14 -4.86 -10.15 -10.84
N ASN A 15 -3.96 -11.00 -10.33
CA ASN A 15 -3.09 -11.84 -11.15
C ASN A 15 -2.21 -11.04 -12.10
N ILE A 16 -1.53 -10.02 -11.58
CA ILE A 16 -0.66 -9.14 -12.36
C ILE A 16 0.77 -9.34 -11.91
N THR A 17 1.68 -9.45 -12.87
CA THR A 17 3.12 -9.44 -12.60
C THR A 17 3.76 -8.38 -13.49
N GLY A 18 4.82 -7.77 -12.98
CA GLY A 18 5.53 -6.76 -13.76
C GLY A 18 6.88 -6.41 -13.15
N SER A 19 7.82 -6.02 -14.02
CA SER A 19 9.14 -5.55 -13.59
C SER A 19 9.64 -4.50 -14.57
N ASP A 20 10.67 -3.78 -14.16
CA ASP A 20 11.30 -2.73 -14.99
C ASP A 20 10.33 -1.65 -15.45
N ILE A 21 9.41 -1.27 -14.57
CA ILE A 21 8.44 -0.22 -14.81
C ILE A 21 8.78 1.01 -13.96
N LYS A 22 8.27 2.15 -14.34
CA LYS A 22 8.56 3.40 -13.63
C LYS A 22 7.82 3.51 -12.32
N GLN A 23 6.55 3.16 -12.29
CA GLN A 23 5.72 3.30 -11.10
C GLN A 23 4.72 2.15 -11.02
N ILE A 24 4.56 1.59 -9.83
CA ILE A 24 3.60 0.49 -9.64
C ILE A 24 2.18 0.99 -9.86
N GLY A 25 1.84 2.12 -9.28
CA GLY A 25 0.52 2.69 -9.47
C GLY A 25 0.37 4.05 -8.81
N TYR A 26 -0.65 4.77 -9.23
CA TYR A 26 -0.98 6.06 -8.66
C TYR A 26 -2.48 6.24 -8.68
N ILE A 27 -3.05 6.48 -7.53
CA ILE A 27 -4.48 6.71 -7.38
C ILE A 27 -4.67 8.01 -6.62
N LYS A 28 -5.44 8.92 -7.19
CA LYS A 28 -5.74 10.18 -6.52
C LYS A 28 -7.22 10.51 -6.70
N GLY A 29 -7.93 10.61 -5.58
CA GLY A 29 -9.30 11.11 -5.58
C GLY A 29 -9.34 12.61 -5.32
N ILE A 30 -10.52 13.12 -5.16
CA ILE A 30 -10.75 14.48 -4.66
C ILE A 30 -11.60 14.39 -3.39
N GLU A 31 -11.53 15.39 -2.54
CA GLU A 31 -12.18 15.30 -1.24
C GLU A 31 -13.69 15.14 -1.34
N GLU A 32 -14.31 15.77 -2.33
CA GLU A 32 -15.74 15.65 -2.58
C GLU A 32 -16.13 14.28 -3.15
N MET A 33 -15.16 13.60 -3.77
CA MET A 33 -15.40 12.29 -4.39
C MET A 33 -14.15 11.44 -4.31
N PRO A 34 -13.89 10.82 -3.16
CA PRO A 34 -12.75 9.91 -3.04
C PRO A 34 -12.96 8.67 -3.92
N VAL A 35 -11.86 8.06 -4.32
CA VAL A 35 -11.92 6.77 -5.01
C VAL A 35 -12.32 5.71 -3.99
N GLN A 36 -13.27 4.84 -4.31
CA GLN A 36 -13.84 3.89 -3.36
C GLN A 36 -13.86 2.47 -3.89
N GLY A 37 -13.66 1.51 -2.99
CA GLY A 37 -13.90 0.11 -3.32
C GLY A 37 -12.86 -0.47 -4.26
N LEU A 38 -11.58 -0.31 -3.96
CA LEU A 38 -10.50 -0.87 -4.76
C LEU A 38 -9.98 -2.13 -4.10
N SER A 39 -9.81 -3.17 -4.88
CA SER A 39 -9.32 -4.46 -4.40
C SER A 39 -8.22 -4.96 -5.34
N PHE A 40 -7.10 -5.35 -4.75
CA PHE A 40 -5.93 -5.85 -5.47
C PHE A 40 -5.54 -7.19 -4.87
N SER A 41 -5.36 -8.21 -5.73
CA SER A 41 -4.98 -9.52 -5.24
C SER A 41 -4.03 -10.24 -6.19
N ASN A 42 -3.15 -11.06 -5.61
CA ASN A 42 -2.21 -11.88 -6.37
C ASN A 42 -1.39 -11.05 -7.36
N ILE A 43 -0.71 -10.02 -6.85
CA ILE A 43 0.07 -9.11 -7.67
C ILE A 43 1.52 -9.13 -7.19
N ASN A 44 2.44 -9.16 -8.14
CA ASN A 44 3.86 -9.11 -7.87
C ASN A 44 4.49 -8.11 -8.83
N MET A 45 4.90 -6.96 -8.33
CA MET A 45 5.44 -5.89 -9.17
C MET A 45 6.69 -5.28 -8.58
N LYS A 46 7.61 -4.92 -9.46
CA LYS A 46 8.85 -4.25 -9.11
C LYS A 46 9.00 -3.02 -10.00
N ALA A 47 9.21 -1.86 -9.43
CA ALA A 47 9.25 -0.59 -10.15
C ALA A 47 10.26 0.36 -9.54
N GLU A 48 10.51 1.49 -10.20
CA GLU A 48 11.32 2.54 -9.62
C GLU A 48 10.60 3.23 -8.46
N VAL A 49 9.32 3.52 -8.63
CA VAL A 49 8.47 4.18 -7.64
C VAL A 49 7.32 3.24 -7.26
N GLY A 50 6.95 3.25 -5.98
CA GLY A 50 5.91 2.38 -5.46
C GLY A 50 4.50 2.79 -5.84
N PHE A 51 3.54 2.26 -5.10
CA PHE A 51 2.12 2.53 -5.29
C PHE A 51 1.72 3.68 -4.36
N ILE A 52 1.24 4.77 -4.93
CA ILE A 52 0.83 5.96 -4.19
C ILE A 52 -0.68 6.11 -4.26
N VAL A 53 -1.31 6.22 -3.10
CA VAL A 53 -2.76 6.36 -2.99
C VAL A 53 -3.08 7.61 -2.18
N ASP A 54 -3.81 8.52 -2.77
CA ASP A 54 -4.18 9.78 -2.15
C ASP A 54 -5.69 10.00 -2.28
N ILE A 55 -6.35 10.25 -1.16
CA ILE A 55 -7.79 10.52 -1.06
C ILE A 55 -8.60 9.34 -1.62
N ALA A 56 -8.65 8.27 -0.84
CA ALA A 56 -9.37 7.06 -1.23
C ALA A 56 -9.98 6.38 -0.01
N GLU A 57 -11.00 5.58 -0.22
CA GLU A 57 -11.69 4.84 0.83
C GLU A 57 -11.90 3.39 0.42
N ASP A 58 -11.88 2.50 1.40
CA ASP A 58 -12.17 1.08 1.20
C ASP A 58 -11.24 0.46 0.16
N ILE A 59 -9.97 0.38 0.53
CA ILE A 59 -8.93 -0.18 -0.33
C ILE A 59 -8.37 -1.43 0.32
N ARG A 60 -8.27 -2.49 -0.47
CA ARG A 60 -7.80 -3.79 0.01
C ARG A 60 -6.69 -4.33 -0.88
N PHE A 61 -5.60 -4.75 -0.25
CA PHE A 61 -4.53 -5.52 -0.90
C PHE A 61 -4.46 -6.88 -0.25
N ASP A 62 -4.42 -7.94 -1.06
CA ASP A 62 -4.38 -9.30 -0.58
C ASP A 62 -3.40 -10.13 -1.41
N ASN A 63 -2.41 -10.70 -0.73
CA ASN A 63 -1.35 -11.47 -1.37
C ASN A 63 -0.61 -10.67 -2.44
N VAL A 64 0.00 -9.57 -2.03
CA VAL A 64 0.66 -8.63 -2.94
C VAL A 64 2.11 -8.43 -2.51
N ASP A 65 3.00 -8.46 -3.48
CA ASP A 65 4.42 -8.20 -3.28
C ASP A 65 4.84 -7.03 -4.18
N PHE A 66 5.08 -5.89 -3.56
CA PHE A 66 5.55 -4.70 -4.27
C PHE A 66 6.95 -4.36 -3.81
N SER A 67 7.84 -4.08 -4.75
CA SER A 67 9.17 -3.57 -4.47
C SER A 67 9.43 -2.31 -5.27
N SER A 68 9.99 -1.29 -4.63
CA SER A 68 10.34 -0.03 -5.27
C SER A 68 11.83 0.23 -5.12
N GLN A 69 12.41 0.99 -6.04
CA GLN A 69 13.81 1.38 -5.94
C GLN A 69 13.96 2.65 -5.10
N THR A 70 12.98 3.53 -5.14
CA THR A 70 12.98 4.77 -4.35
C THR A 70 11.68 4.89 -3.57
N GLY A 71 11.79 5.28 -2.31
CA GLY A 71 10.64 5.44 -1.43
C GLY A 71 10.00 4.12 -1.04
N SER A 72 8.92 4.20 -0.32
CA SER A 72 8.18 3.02 0.15
C SER A 72 7.33 2.42 -0.96
N PRO A 73 7.23 1.09 -1.02
CA PRO A 73 6.37 0.43 -2.01
C PRO A 73 4.90 0.84 -1.93
N TRP A 74 4.38 1.11 -0.73
CA TRP A 74 3.02 1.61 -0.53
C TRP A 74 3.08 2.94 0.20
N GLN A 75 2.38 3.93 -0.33
CA GLN A 75 2.27 5.24 0.31
C GLN A 75 0.80 5.67 0.30
N PHE A 76 0.22 5.81 1.47
CA PHE A 76 -1.19 6.18 1.63
C PHE A 76 -1.28 7.55 2.29
N SER A 77 -2.13 8.40 1.74
CA SER A 77 -2.38 9.74 2.26
C SER A 77 -3.86 10.06 2.20
N LYS A 78 -4.41 10.55 3.31
CA LYS A 78 -5.83 10.96 3.39
C LYS A 78 -6.78 9.84 2.96
N CYS A 79 -6.55 8.65 3.47
CA CYS A 79 -7.33 7.48 3.13
C CYS A 79 -8.15 6.99 4.31
N LYS A 80 -9.20 6.22 4.04
CA LYS A 80 -10.03 5.58 5.07
C LYS A 80 -10.20 4.12 4.75
N GLN A 81 -10.17 3.28 5.79
CA GLN A 81 -10.45 1.84 5.67
C GLN A 81 -9.55 1.14 4.67
N ILE A 82 -8.30 0.98 5.06
CA ILE A 82 -7.32 0.25 4.28
C ILE A 82 -7.11 -1.11 4.92
N VAL A 83 -7.11 -2.16 4.10
CA VAL A 83 -6.78 -3.52 4.56
C VAL A 83 -5.57 -4.02 3.79
N LEU A 84 -4.50 -4.34 4.52
CA LEU A 84 -3.31 -4.96 3.97
C LEU A 84 -3.22 -6.37 4.54
N ASN A 85 -3.52 -7.36 3.72
CA ASN A 85 -3.52 -8.76 4.13
C ASN A 85 -2.50 -9.53 3.29
N ASN A 86 -1.54 -10.14 3.95
CA ASN A 86 -0.49 -10.91 3.29
C ASN A 86 0.25 -10.08 2.22
N VAL A 87 0.70 -8.88 2.62
CA VAL A 87 1.51 -8.03 1.74
C VAL A 87 2.95 -8.03 2.23
N ARG A 88 3.87 -7.85 1.29
CA ARG A 88 5.30 -7.90 1.59
C ARG A 88 6.09 -7.20 0.50
N SER A 89 7.36 -6.96 0.75
CA SER A 89 8.30 -6.47 -0.26
C SER A 89 9.52 -7.37 -0.27
N LYS A 90 9.74 -8.05 -1.37
CA LYS A 90 10.88 -8.96 -1.50
C LYS A 90 12.20 -8.19 -1.55
N TYR A 91 12.20 -7.00 -2.13
CA TYR A 91 13.40 -6.17 -2.26
C TYR A 91 13.14 -4.79 -1.64
N PRO A 92 13.12 -4.68 -0.30
CA PRO A 92 12.83 -3.40 0.35
C PRO A 92 13.97 -2.40 0.15
N VAL A 93 13.62 -1.13 0.07
CA VAL A 93 14.61 -0.06 0.01
C VAL A 93 15.26 0.09 1.38
N ASN A 94 16.59 0.23 1.38
CA ASN A 94 17.33 0.36 2.63
C ASN A 94 16.84 1.56 3.45
N GLN A 95 16.54 1.32 4.73
CA GLN A 95 16.09 2.31 5.71
C GLN A 95 14.75 2.97 5.40
N GLN A 96 14.01 2.47 4.41
CA GLN A 96 12.66 2.95 4.14
C GLN A 96 11.64 1.95 4.66
N PRO A 97 10.54 2.41 5.25
CA PRO A 97 9.46 1.49 5.59
C PRO A 97 8.80 0.94 4.33
N ILE A 98 8.17 -0.21 4.45
CA ILE A 98 7.46 -0.81 3.33
C ILE A 98 6.18 -0.04 3.05
N VAL A 99 5.50 0.43 4.10
CA VAL A 99 4.25 1.17 3.98
C VAL A 99 4.37 2.48 4.76
N THR A 100 3.90 3.57 4.17
CA THR A 100 3.74 4.83 4.89
C THR A 100 2.28 5.22 4.94
N PHE A 101 1.85 5.69 6.10
CA PHE A 101 0.48 6.17 6.32
C PHE A 101 0.54 7.62 6.78
N GLU A 102 -0.18 8.50 6.12
CA GLU A 102 -0.32 9.88 6.53
C GLU A 102 -1.80 10.27 6.48
N ASP A 103 -2.35 10.71 7.62
CA ASP A 103 -3.76 11.05 7.74
C ASP A 103 -4.68 9.92 7.28
N VAL A 104 -4.40 8.70 7.76
CA VAL A 104 -5.17 7.51 7.40
C VAL A 104 -6.07 7.11 8.57
N ASP A 105 -7.35 7.00 8.30
CA ASP A 105 -8.36 6.62 9.27
C ASP A 105 -8.63 5.13 9.12
N ASN A 106 -8.17 4.33 10.09
CA ASN A 106 -8.37 2.88 10.17
C ASN A 106 -7.69 2.09 9.04
N ALA A 107 -6.45 1.73 9.25
CA ALA A 107 -5.74 0.77 8.42
C ALA A 107 -5.53 -0.52 9.22
N ILE A 108 -5.76 -1.65 8.60
CA ILE A 108 -5.52 -2.96 9.21
C ILE A 108 -4.36 -3.63 8.47
N ILE A 109 -3.35 -4.08 9.22
CA ILE A 109 -2.24 -4.85 8.69
C ILE A 109 -2.33 -6.24 9.31
N ASN A 110 -2.58 -7.25 8.50
CA ASN A 110 -2.84 -8.59 8.97
C ASN A 110 -2.19 -9.65 8.09
N ASN A 111 -1.67 -10.70 8.72
CA ASN A 111 -1.04 -11.82 8.03
C ASN A 111 0.12 -11.41 7.12
N CYS A 112 0.85 -10.38 7.49
CA CYS A 112 1.99 -9.91 6.72
C CYS A 112 3.27 -10.50 7.29
N PHE A 113 4.00 -11.26 6.46
CA PHE A 113 5.23 -11.92 6.84
C PHE A 113 6.37 -11.38 5.99
N GLN A 114 7.13 -10.46 6.56
CA GLN A 114 8.26 -9.83 5.87
C GLN A 114 9.54 -10.52 6.30
N MET A 115 10.01 -11.42 5.45
CA MET A 115 11.19 -12.22 5.75
C MET A 115 12.49 -11.55 5.36
N THR A 116 12.48 -10.66 4.37
CA THR A 116 13.64 -9.83 4.07
C THR A 116 13.75 -8.76 5.16
N PRO A 117 14.93 -8.58 5.79
CA PRO A 117 15.04 -7.66 6.92
C PRO A 117 14.70 -6.22 6.58
N VAL A 118 13.97 -5.56 7.47
CA VAL A 118 13.60 -4.15 7.35
C VAL A 118 13.81 -3.46 8.69
N LYS A 119 14.02 -2.17 8.66
CA LYS A 119 14.10 -1.37 9.88
C LYS A 119 12.72 -1.24 10.50
N ASP A 120 11.75 -0.82 9.70
CA ASP A 120 10.35 -0.71 10.09
C ASP A 120 9.48 -1.20 8.94
N PHE A 121 8.46 -2.01 9.25
CA PHE A 121 7.53 -2.44 8.21
C PHE A 121 6.66 -1.26 7.75
N TYR A 122 6.17 -0.47 8.68
CA TYR A 122 5.38 0.70 8.34
C TYR A 122 5.76 1.89 9.21
N LYS A 123 5.41 3.07 8.73
CA LYS A 123 5.54 4.31 9.48
C LYS A 123 4.23 5.08 9.35
N ALA A 124 3.69 5.51 10.47
CA ALA A 124 2.37 6.14 10.48
C ALA A 124 2.46 7.53 11.13
N ASN A 125 1.81 8.49 10.52
CA ASN A 125 1.70 9.85 11.02
C ASN A 125 0.22 10.26 11.02
N ASN A 126 -0.27 10.67 12.17
CA ASN A 126 -1.68 11.05 12.34
C ASN A 126 -2.64 9.98 11.77
N SER A 127 -2.37 8.72 12.10
CA SER A 127 -3.10 7.60 11.52
C SER A 127 -3.41 6.56 12.59
N HIS A 128 -4.52 5.85 12.40
CA HIS A 128 -4.92 4.77 13.30
C HIS A 128 -4.66 3.43 12.60
N ILE A 129 -3.71 2.66 13.14
CA ILE A 129 -3.28 1.40 12.56
C ILE A 129 -3.62 0.25 13.50
N ILE A 130 -4.24 -0.79 12.96
CA ILE A 130 -4.57 -2.00 13.70
C ILE A 130 -3.71 -3.13 13.15
N GLU A 131 -2.92 -3.77 14.02
CA GLU A 131 -2.08 -4.89 13.63
C GLU A 131 -2.69 -6.22 14.06
N GLY A 132 -2.69 -7.19 13.16
CA GLY A 132 -3.13 -8.55 13.44
C GLY A 132 -1.94 -9.50 13.56
N HIS A 133 -2.02 -10.64 12.90
CA HIS A 133 -0.98 -11.66 12.94
C HIS A 133 0.11 -11.36 11.94
N ASN A 134 1.13 -10.59 12.36
CA ASN A 134 2.21 -10.16 11.48
C ASN A 134 3.56 -10.58 12.04
N TYR A 135 4.52 -10.71 11.16
CA TYR A 135 5.92 -10.91 11.51
C TYR A 135 6.79 -10.20 10.47
N TRP A 136 7.74 -9.41 10.94
CA TRP A 136 8.77 -8.88 10.07
C TRP A 136 10.12 -8.99 10.74
N LYS A 137 11.07 -9.42 9.93
CA LYS A 137 12.44 -9.56 10.38
C LYS A 137 13.09 -8.18 10.41
N LYS A 138 13.65 -7.80 11.55
CA LYS A 138 14.31 -6.52 11.70
C LYS A 138 15.78 -6.63 11.30
N GLU A 139 16.32 -5.53 10.77
CA GLU A 139 17.74 -5.46 10.50
C GLU A 139 18.53 -5.61 11.79
N SER A 140 19.65 -6.35 11.69
CA SER A 140 20.56 -6.52 12.83
C SER A 140 21.46 -5.30 12.94
N PHE A 141 21.57 -4.79 14.16
CA PHE A 141 22.54 -3.73 14.46
C PHE A 141 23.77 -4.37 15.09
N LYS A 142 24.89 -4.05 14.55
CA LYS A 142 26.16 -4.44 15.13
C LYS A 142 27.00 -3.22 15.43
#